data_f1586163959bd4a81dc4988066d982d7
#
_entry.id   f1586163959bd4a81dc4988066d982d7
#
_cell.length_a   1.000
_cell.length_b   1.000
_cell.length_c   1.000
_cell.angle_alpha   90.00
_cell.angle_beta   90.00
_cell.angle_gamma   90.00
#
_symmetry.space_group_name_H-M   'P 1'
#
loop_
_entity.id
_entity.type
_entity.pdbx_description
1 polymer ?
#
loop_
_entity_poly.entity_id
_entity_poly.type
_entity_poly.pdbx_seq_one_letter_code
_entity_poly.pdbx_strand_id
1 'polypeptide(L)'
;MTAKEKEIYEIGEIPPLGFVPKKMHAWVIRRDRHGNPMQSFKEEEFDVPEVGPSEVLIFVMAAGVNYNGVWAGLGKPISVLDVTKKDYHIAGSDASGIVWKVGPDVKKWKVGDEVVIHGMQWDHEDAEVNGGE
;
A
#
# COMPACT_ATOMS: atom_id res chain seq x y z
N MET A 1 24.97 -0.19 -15.30
CA MET A 1 24.82 -1.30 -14.33
C MET A 1 23.39 -1.78 -14.36
N THR A 2 23.16 -3.04 -14.59
CA THR A 2 21.84 -3.66 -14.38
C THR A 2 21.57 -3.69 -12.86
N ALA A 3 20.44 -3.13 -12.42
CA ALA A 3 20.05 -3.23 -11.03
C ALA A 3 19.93 -4.72 -10.65
N LYS A 4 20.53 -5.10 -9.54
CA LYS A 4 20.54 -6.48 -9.08
C LYS A 4 19.17 -6.82 -8.49
N GLU A 5 18.58 -7.92 -8.90
CA GLU A 5 17.37 -8.45 -8.27
C GLU A 5 17.63 -8.81 -6.81
N LYS A 6 16.80 -8.28 -5.91
CA LYS A 6 16.87 -8.48 -4.46
C LYS A 6 15.54 -8.98 -3.93
N GLU A 7 15.56 -9.62 -2.80
CA GLU A 7 14.34 -10.02 -2.09
C GLU A 7 13.59 -8.84 -1.50
N ILE A 8 14.33 -7.83 -1.01
CA ILE A 8 13.81 -6.55 -0.50
C ILE A 8 14.70 -5.40 -0.99
N TYR A 9 14.09 -4.24 -1.21
CA TYR A 9 14.78 -3.01 -1.57
C TYR A 9 14.63 -1.99 -0.48
N GLU A 10 15.73 -1.32 -0.14
CA GLU A 10 15.74 -0.25 0.86
C GLU A 10 15.09 1.03 0.33
N ILE A 11 14.72 1.92 1.24
CA ILE A 11 14.15 3.23 0.88
C ILE A 11 15.13 3.98 -0.03
N GLY A 12 14.64 4.41 -1.19
CA GLY A 12 15.43 5.10 -2.21
C GLY A 12 16.06 4.17 -3.27
N GLU A 13 16.01 2.87 -3.09
CA GLU A 13 16.39 1.91 -4.13
C GLU A 13 15.19 1.61 -5.05
N ILE A 14 15.45 1.48 -6.34
CA ILE A 14 14.42 1.18 -7.33
C ILE A 14 14.74 -0.19 -7.95
N PRO A 15 13.82 -1.16 -7.89
CA PRO A 15 14.00 -2.43 -8.59
C PRO A 15 14.01 -2.25 -10.11
N PRO A 16 14.52 -3.20 -10.88
CA PRO A 16 14.31 -3.21 -12.33
C PRO A 16 12.84 -3.13 -12.68
N LEU A 17 12.48 -2.33 -13.67
CA LEU A 17 11.08 -2.14 -14.07
C LEU A 17 10.39 -3.48 -14.35
N GLY A 18 9.27 -3.72 -13.67
CA GLY A 18 8.51 -4.97 -13.78
C GLY A 18 9.00 -6.11 -12.88
N PHE A 19 10.15 -5.97 -12.26
CA PHE A 19 10.60 -6.94 -11.25
C PHE A 19 9.91 -6.66 -9.91
N VAL A 20 9.17 -7.63 -9.40
CA VAL A 20 8.46 -7.55 -8.12
C VAL A 20 9.27 -8.28 -7.06
N PRO A 21 9.82 -7.57 -6.05
CA PRO A 21 10.51 -8.22 -4.94
C PRO A 21 9.52 -9.02 -4.08
N LYS A 22 10.04 -9.93 -3.27
CA LYS A 22 9.19 -10.73 -2.36
C LYS A 22 8.70 -9.90 -1.17
N LYS A 23 9.53 -8.97 -0.70
CA LYS A 23 9.30 -8.17 0.50
C LYS A 23 9.28 -6.69 0.19
N MET A 24 8.59 -5.96 1.05
CA MET A 24 8.52 -4.50 1.03
C MET A 24 8.55 -3.94 2.45
N HIS A 25 8.96 -2.68 2.57
CA HIS A 25 8.79 -1.89 3.77
C HIS A 25 7.44 -1.19 3.76
N ALA A 26 6.76 -1.14 4.90
CA ALA A 26 5.49 -0.43 5.04
C ALA A 26 5.37 0.24 6.40
N TRP A 27 4.70 1.40 6.44
CA TRP A 27 4.26 2.03 7.68
C TRP A 27 2.97 1.38 8.16
N VAL A 28 2.98 0.85 9.38
CA VAL A 28 1.94 -0.06 9.87
C VAL A 28 1.38 0.41 11.21
N ILE A 29 0.07 0.33 11.32
CA ILE A 29 -0.68 0.53 12.54
C ILE A 29 -1.08 -0.82 13.10
N ARG A 30 -0.97 -1.00 14.41
CA ARG A 30 -1.47 -2.15 15.15
C ARG A 30 -2.29 -1.69 16.35
N ARG A 31 -3.23 -2.51 16.80
CA ARG A 31 -4.19 -2.17 17.86
C ARG A 31 -3.51 -1.76 19.16
N ASP A 32 -2.46 -2.45 19.55
CA ASP A 32 -1.69 -2.16 20.77
C ASP A 32 -0.93 -0.83 20.72
N ARG A 33 -0.86 -0.21 19.55
CA ARG A 33 -0.18 1.06 19.32
C ARG A 33 -1.12 2.24 19.08
N HIS A 34 -2.44 2.03 19.14
CA HIS A 34 -3.38 3.14 19.04
C HIS A 34 -3.15 4.19 20.12
N GLY A 35 -3.22 5.46 19.74
CA GLY A 35 -3.05 6.59 20.65
C GLY A 35 -2.25 7.72 20.02
N ASN A 36 -1.09 8.06 20.57
CA ASN A 36 -0.26 9.11 20.01
C ASN A 36 0.19 8.77 18.59
N PRO A 37 -0.22 9.52 17.54
CA PRO A 37 0.14 9.23 16.17
C PRO A 37 1.65 9.11 15.93
N MET A 38 2.46 9.86 16.66
CA MET A 38 3.92 9.79 16.57
C MET A 38 4.50 8.42 16.97
N GLN A 39 3.72 7.59 17.64
CA GLN A 39 4.13 6.27 18.13
C GLN A 39 3.32 5.13 17.50
N SER A 40 2.19 5.46 16.89
CA SER A 40 1.27 4.47 16.32
C SER A 40 1.82 3.82 15.05
N PHE A 41 2.54 4.58 14.24
CA PHE A 41 3.12 4.12 12.99
C PHE A 41 4.51 3.54 13.24
N LYS A 42 4.74 2.35 12.74
CA LYS A 42 6.07 1.73 12.72
C LYS A 42 6.32 1.13 11.35
N GLU A 43 7.57 1.21 10.92
CA GLU A 43 8.03 0.50 9.74
C GLU A 43 8.13 -1.00 10.06
N GLU A 44 7.54 -1.81 9.20
CA GLU A 44 7.59 -3.26 9.25
C GLU A 44 7.78 -3.83 7.85
N GLU A 45 8.34 -5.04 7.77
CA GLU A 45 8.49 -5.79 6.53
C GLU A 45 7.27 -6.67 6.28
N PHE A 46 6.78 -6.65 5.04
CA PHE A 46 5.66 -7.47 4.58
C PHE A 46 5.99 -8.13 3.26
N ASP A 47 5.26 -9.19 2.94
CA ASP A 47 5.25 -9.71 1.59
C ASP A 47 4.58 -8.69 0.65
N VAL A 48 5.15 -8.49 -0.53
CA VAL A 48 4.50 -7.69 -1.57
C VAL A 48 3.20 -8.39 -1.96
N PRO A 49 2.06 -7.68 -2.00
CA PRO A 49 0.79 -8.29 -2.32
C PRO A 49 0.77 -8.87 -3.73
N GLU A 50 0.10 -10.00 -3.89
CA GLU A 50 -0.16 -10.57 -5.21
C GLU A 50 -1.19 -9.73 -5.97
N VAL A 51 -1.06 -9.72 -7.27
CA VAL A 51 -1.95 -8.97 -8.17
C VAL A 51 -3.08 -9.88 -8.64
N GLY A 52 -4.30 -9.50 -8.31
CA GLY A 52 -5.50 -10.15 -8.84
C GLY A 52 -5.70 -9.94 -10.34
N PRO A 53 -6.64 -10.69 -10.96
CA PRO A 53 -6.83 -10.65 -12.41
C PRO A 53 -7.10 -9.25 -12.99
N SER A 54 -7.86 -8.43 -12.29
CA SER A 54 -8.25 -7.06 -12.70
C SER A 54 -7.48 -5.95 -11.98
N GLU A 55 -6.43 -6.29 -11.25
CA GLU A 55 -5.66 -5.37 -10.43
C GLU A 55 -4.34 -4.96 -11.08
N VAL A 56 -3.79 -3.85 -10.60
CA VAL A 56 -2.44 -3.39 -10.92
C VAL A 56 -1.62 -3.25 -9.65
N LEU A 57 -0.35 -3.60 -9.70
CA LEU A 57 0.60 -3.30 -8.64
C LEU A 57 1.36 -2.03 -9.01
N ILE A 58 1.41 -1.09 -8.09
CA ILE A 58 2.05 0.20 -8.30
C ILE A 58 3.28 0.29 -7.38
N PHE A 59 4.42 0.63 -7.98
CA PHE A 59 5.59 1.06 -7.22
C PHE A 59 5.37 2.51 -6.80
N VAL A 60 5.12 2.73 -5.52
CA VAL A 60 4.79 4.06 -4.98
C VAL A 60 6.03 4.95 -4.98
N MET A 61 5.93 6.08 -5.65
CA MET A 61 6.98 7.10 -5.71
C MET A 61 6.73 8.26 -4.75
N ALA A 62 5.47 8.57 -4.48
CA ALA A 62 5.06 9.59 -3.53
C ALA A 62 3.68 9.29 -2.96
N ALA A 63 3.46 9.68 -1.72
CA ALA A 63 2.18 9.59 -1.04
C ALA A 63 1.92 10.88 -0.26
N GLY A 64 0.67 11.34 -0.22
CA GLY A 64 0.28 12.49 0.55
C GLY A 64 0.21 12.19 2.05
N VAL A 65 0.48 13.20 2.85
CA VAL A 65 0.23 13.14 4.30
C VAL A 65 -1.13 13.76 4.55
N ASN A 66 -2.07 12.93 5.01
CA ASN A 66 -3.45 13.31 5.25
C ASN A 66 -3.80 13.24 6.73
N TYR A 67 -4.77 14.04 7.14
CA TYR A 67 -5.27 14.00 8.51
C TYR A 67 -5.96 12.66 8.85
N ASN A 68 -6.41 11.93 7.85
CA ASN A 68 -6.91 10.56 8.01
C ASN A 68 -5.88 9.64 8.68
N GLY A 69 -4.60 9.80 8.39
CA GLY A 69 -3.54 9.08 9.08
C GLY A 69 -3.51 9.36 10.58
N VAL A 70 -3.84 10.60 11.00
CA VAL A 70 -3.96 10.93 12.44
C VAL A 70 -5.12 10.15 13.07
N TRP A 71 -6.28 10.13 12.43
CA TRP A 71 -7.43 9.35 12.90
C TRP A 71 -7.13 7.85 12.97
N ALA A 72 -6.48 7.31 11.95
CA ALA A 72 -6.07 5.92 11.92
C ALA A 72 -5.10 5.57 13.06
N GLY A 73 -4.10 6.41 13.31
CA GLY A 73 -3.17 6.24 14.41
C GLY A 73 -3.83 6.32 15.79
N LEU A 74 -4.79 7.24 15.96
CA LEU A 74 -5.60 7.37 17.17
C LEU A 74 -6.56 6.17 17.37
N GLY A 75 -6.97 5.50 16.30
CA GLY A 75 -8.03 4.50 16.31
C GLY A 75 -9.41 5.10 16.58
N LYS A 76 -9.64 6.35 16.19
CA LYS A 76 -10.88 7.11 16.47
C LYS A 76 -11.40 7.78 15.18
N PRO A 77 -12.74 7.98 15.07
CA PRO A 77 -13.81 7.53 15.98
C PRO A 77 -14.01 6.01 15.98
N ILE A 78 -13.58 5.33 14.91
CA ILE A 78 -13.61 3.88 14.74
C ILE A 78 -12.22 3.43 14.31
N SER A 79 -11.73 2.34 14.87
CA SER A 79 -10.45 1.78 14.43
C SER A 79 -10.57 1.17 13.03
N VAL A 80 -9.66 1.51 12.15
CA VAL A 80 -9.55 0.88 10.82
C VAL A 80 -9.40 -0.64 10.91
N LEU A 81 -8.83 -1.15 12.00
CA LEU A 81 -8.69 -2.59 12.27
C LEU A 81 -10.03 -3.27 12.57
N ASP A 82 -11.01 -2.52 13.11
CA ASP A 82 -12.36 -3.04 13.31
C ASP A 82 -13.12 -3.16 12.00
N VAL A 83 -12.90 -2.22 11.09
CA VAL A 83 -13.50 -2.23 9.74
C VAL A 83 -12.91 -3.35 8.88
N THR A 84 -11.59 -3.45 8.84
CA THR A 84 -10.87 -4.43 8.01
C THR A 84 -10.82 -5.82 8.63
N LYS A 85 -11.14 -5.96 9.93
CA LYS A 85 -11.02 -7.21 10.71
C LYS A 85 -9.63 -7.85 10.64
N LYS A 86 -8.60 -7.02 10.50
CA LYS A 86 -7.19 -7.43 10.44
C LYS A 86 -6.45 -7.03 11.71
N ASP A 87 -5.33 -7.70 11.97
CA ASP A 87 -4.46 -7.39 13.11
C ASP A 87 -3.53 -6.20 12.85
N TYR A 88 -3.47 -5.75 11.60
CA TYR A 88 -2.64 -4.63 11.17
C TYR A 88 -3.31 -3.88 10.02
N HIS A 89 -2.88 -2.64 9.82
CA HIS A 89 -3.25 -1.81 8.67
C HIS A 89 -2.00 -1.11 8.12
N ILE A 90 -1.78 -1.24 6.82
CA ILE A 90 -0.76 -0.47 6.11
C ILE A 90 -1.35 0.91 5.86
N ALA A 91 -0.71 1.92 6.43
CA ALA A 91 -1.23 3.29 6.43
C ALA A 91 -1.07 3.97 5.06
N GLY A 92 -1.98 4.88 4.80
CA GLY A 92 -2.00 5.75 3.63
C GLY A 92 -3.26 5.56 2.79
N SER A 93 -3.77 6.66 2.25
CA SER A 93 -5.03 6.71 1.48
C SER A 93 -4.86 7.20 0.06
N ASP A 94 -3.69 7.69 -0.30
CA ASP A 94 -3.36 8.11 -1.65
C ASP A 94 -1.92 7.76 -2.02
N ALA A 95 -1.64 7.73 -3.30
CA ALA A 95 -0.29 7.59 -3.80
C ALA A 95 -0.20 8.01 -5.27
N SER A 96 1.02 8.26 -5.72
CA SER A 96 1.38 8.31 -7.12
C SER A 96 2.59 7.41 -7.36
N GLY A 97 2.69 6.87 -8.55
CA GLY A 97 3.79 5.94 -8.85
C GLY A 97 3.72 5.38 -10.25
N ILE A 98 4.38 4.28 -10.42
CA ILE A 98 4.55 3.61 -11.70
C ILE A 98 3.91 2.22 -11.62
N VAL A 99 3.14 1.86 -12.64
CA VAL A 99 2.57 0.51 -12.77
C VAL A 99 3.72 -0.48 -12.93
N TRP A 100 3.83 -1.41 -11.99
CA TRP A 100 4.93 -2.38 -11.92
C TRP A 100 4.54 -3.77 -12.39
N LYS A 101 3.27 -4.15 -12.17
CA LYS A 101 2.68 -5.40 -12.63
C LYS A 101 1.19 -5.20 -12.90
N VAL A 102 0.65 -5.92 -13.86
CA VAL A 102 -0.78 -5.91 -14.19
C VAL A 102 -1.34 -7.32 -14.19
N GLY A 103 -2.58 -7.45 -13.75
CA GLY A 103 -3.32 -8.70 -13.87
C GLY A 103 -3.72 -8.98 -15.33
N PRO A 104 -4.06 -10.23 -15.67
CA PRO A 104 -4.31 -10.64 -17.06
C PRO A 104 -5.54 -9.98 -17.70
N ASP A 105 -6.51 -9.51 -16.91
CA ASP A 105 -7.73 -8.87 -17.40
C ASP A 105 -7.61 -7.34 -17.52
N VAL A 106 -6.49 -6.78 -17.09
CA VAL A 106 -6.23 -5.34 -17.19
C VAL A 106 -5.92 -4.95 -18.63
N LYS A 107 -6.75 -4.07 -19.19
CA LYS A 107 -6.62 -3.60 -20.59
C LYS A 107 -6.16 -2.14 -20.70
N LYS A 108 -6.46 -1.33 -19.68
CA LYS A 108 -6.21 0.11 -19.73
C LYS A 108 -4.77 0.47 -19.38
N TRP A 109 -4.15 -0.29 -18.47
CA TRP A 109 -2.86 0.03 -17.92
C TRP A 109 -1.79 -1.00 -18.33
N LYS A 110 -0.55 -0.54 -18.44
CA LYS A 110 0.61 -1.39 -18.72
C LYS A 110 1.77 -1.03 -17.80
N VAL A 111 2.69 -1.96 -17.64
CA VAL A 111 3.93 -1.75 -16.89
C VAL A 111 4.68 -0.54 -17.44
N GLY A 112 5.09 0.37 -16.56
CA GLY A 112 5.76 1.61 -16.89
C GLY A 112 4.85 2.85 -16.96
N ASP A 113 3.53 2.69 -16.93
CA ASP A 113 2.62 3.83 -16.90
C ASP A 113 2.74 4.60 -15.58
N GLU A 114 2.78 5.92 -15.67
CA GLU A 114 2.72 6.81 -14.51
C GLU A 114 1.26 7.03 -14.10
N VAL A 115 0.97 6.83 -12.82
CA VAL A 115 -0.40 6.88 -12.31
C VAL A 115 -0.52 7.61 -11.00
N VAL A 116 -1.72 8.13 -10.76
CA VAL A 116 -2.17 8.63 -9.46
C VAL A 116 -3.30 7.71 -8.99
N ILE A 117 -3.23 7.29 -7.74
CA ILE A 117 -4.28 6.48 -7.13
C ILE A 117 -5.37 7.43 -6.61
N HIS A 118 -6.58 7.24 -7.08
CA HIS A 118 -7.76 7.84 -6.48
C HIS A 118 -8.13 7.06 -5.24
N GLY A 119 -8.24 7.72 -4.11
CA GLY A 119 -8.68 7.08 -2.86
C GLY A 119 -10.08 6.47 -2.98
N MET A 120 -10.40 5.50 -2.13
CA MET A 120 -11.70 4.82 -2.09
C MET A 120 -12.01 4.01 -3.36
N GLN A 121 -11.01 3.39 -3.94
CA GLN A 121 -11.21 2.39 -4.99
C GLN A 121 -11.35 1.02 -4.37
N TRP A 122 -12.53 0.46 -4.45
CA TRP A 122 -12.79 -0.93 -4.08
C TRP A 122 -13.76 -1.55 -5.07
N ASP A 123 -13.63 -2.83 -5.26
CA ASP A 123 -14.63 -3.62 -5.94
C ASP A 123 -15.83 -3.85 -5.01
N HIS A 124 -17.03 -3.97 -5.56
CA HIS A 124 -18.25 -4.19 -4.78
C HIS A 124 -18.18 -5.46 -3.91
N GLU A 125 -17.38 -6.45 -4.33
CA GLU A 125 -17.19 -7.69 -3.59
C GLU A 125 -16.16 -7.58 -2.47
N ASP A 126 -15.25 -6.60 -2.54
CA ASP A 126 -14.12 -6.45 -1.62
C ASP A 126 -14.15 -5.14 -0.82
N ALA A 127 -15.29 -4.44 -0.79
CA ALA A 127 -15.43 -3.16 -0.09
C ALA A 127 -15.07 -3.24 1.40
N GLU A 128 -15.23 -4.41 2.01
CA GLU A 128 -14.83 -4.67 3.40
C GLU A 128 -13.31 -4.87 3.56
N VAL A 129 -12.62 -5.28 2.49
CA VAL A 129 -11.19 -5.64 2.51
C VAL A 129 -10.32 -4.45 2.12
N ASN A 130 -10.78 -3.64 1.17
CA ASN A 130 -10.03 -2.54 0.56
C ASN A 130 -10.55 -1.16 0.98
N GLY A 131 -11.39 -1.11 2.02
CA GLY A 131 -11.91 0.16 2.52
C GLY A 131 -10.78 1.15 2.77
N GLY A 132 -10.78 2.24 2.01
CA GLY A 132 -9.88 3.35 2.25
C GLY A 132 -10.15 3.98 3.62
N GLU A 133 -9.14 4.61 4.17
CA GLU A 133 -9.23 5.43 5.38
C GLU A 133 -10.18 6.62 5.20
#